data_c1031e9d20d892934bbeb24a968b8e26
#
_entry.id   c1031e9d20d892934bbeb24a968b8e26
#
_cell.length_a   1.000
_cell.length_b   1.000
_cell.length_c   1.000
_cell.angle_alpha   90.00
_cell.angle_beta   90.00
_cell.angle_gamma   90.00
#
_symmetry.space_group_name_H-M   'P 1'
#
loop_
_entity.id
_entity.type
_entity.pdbx_description
1 polymer ?
#
loop_
_entity_poly.entity_id
_entity_poly.type
_entity_poly.pdbx_seq_one_letter_code
_entity_poly.pdbx_strand_id
1 'polypeptide(L)'
;MTVLLALRAHGLRELLTAVPALRALHDVRPRHRLVLAAPGWLRPVVELADCVDELHATPMAGGLRWNAPPPAFAVNLHDAGADSIRALLATDPEQTITFRHKDFPQLPGSRFEPGLHETVRWCRLLEWAGIAADPARLDLTPPPESSGERRWIVVYPGGAPARRWPAERFATVAAGLREWGYPVRVVGSAADRPLARAVAEAAGLPENSVLAGELTLRQLAVTVADAALVLSGDTGVGHLATAFGTPSVLVFGPDSPAVWGPPPERMAHVALWAGHVGDPRSDAPAPGLAMISAAEVLAAADRQLSSQVRV
;
A
#
# COMPACT_ATOMS: atom_id res chain seq x y z
N MET A 1 7.81 30.30 4.22
CA MET A 1 7.53 29.28 3.18
C MET A 1 6.02 29.08 3.16
N THR A 2 5.40 29.10 2.01
CA THR A 2 3.98 28.78 1.85
C THR A 2 3.77 27.27 1.96
N VAL A 3 2.58 26.85 2.40
CA VAL A 3 2.25 25.44 2.61
C VAL A 3 1.51 24.89 1.41
N LEU A 4 1.89 23.69 0.96
CA LEU A 4 1.12 22.82 0.10
C LEU A 4 0.62 21.66 0.97
N LEU A 5 -0.70 21.58 1.18
CA LEU A 5 -1.34 20.56 1.99
C LEU A 5 -1.89 19.45 1.09
N ALA A 6 -1.39 18.23 1.23
CA ALA A 6 -1.94 17.04 0.57
C ALA A 6 -2.73 16.20 1.58
N LEU A 7 -3.94 15.78 1.24
CA LEU A 7 -4.76 14.91 2.08
C LEU A 7 -4.73 13.47 1.56
N ARG A 8 -4.25 12.52 2.38
CA ARG A 8 -4.29 11.07 2.12
C ARG A 8 -4.51 10.29 3.43
N ALA A 9 -5.61 10.54 4.12
CA ALA A 9 -5.90 9.98 5.45
C ALA A 9 -6.50 8.56 5.37
N HIS A 10 -5.78 7.64 4.74
CA HIS A 10 -6.08 6.21 4.58
C HIS A 10 -4.97 5.33 5.18
N GLY A 11 -4.95 4.04 4.82
CA GLY A 11 -3.96 3.09 5.27
C GLY A 11 -2.65 3.08 4.48
N LEU A 12 -1.81 2.08 4.79
CA LEU A 12 -0.50 1.92 4.17
C LEU A 12 -0.58 1.68 2.65
N ARG A 13 -1.53 0.86 2.19
CA ARG A 13 -1.76 0.57 0.77
C ARG A 13 -2.01 1.86 -0.03
N GLU A 14 -2.93 2.66 0.48
CA GLU A 14 -3.33 3.92 -0.15
C GLU A 14 -2.20 4.96 -0.12
N LEU A 15 -1.43 5.03 0.96
CA LEU A 15 -0.26 5.91 1.03
C LEU A 15 0.76 5.56 -0.06
N LEU A 16 1.13 4.28 -0.17
CA LEU A 16 2.15 3.82 -1.11
C LEU A 16 1.76 4.09 -2.57
N THR A 17 0.49 3.95 -2.92
CA THR A 17 0.01 4.29 -4.27
C THR A 17 -0.02 5.79 -4.56
N ALA A 18 0.08 6.65 -3.55
CA ALA A 18 0.13 8.10 -3.73
C ALA A 18 1.57 8.66 -3.78
N VAL A 19 2.60 7.86 -3.49
CA VAL A 19 4.01 8.30 -3.49
C VAL A 19 4.43 8.99 -4.80
N PRO A 20 4.08 8.50 -6.02
CA PRO A 20 4.40 9.19 -7.25
C PRO A 20 3.83 10.62 -7.33
N ALA A 21 2.58 10.80 -6.89
CA ALA A 21 1.94 12.11 -6.86
C ALA A 21 2.58 13.04 -5.79
N LEU A 22 2.91 12.51 -4.61
CA LEU A 22 3.61 13.28 -3.57
C LEU A 22 4.98 13.76 -4.05
N ARG A 23 5.73 12.93 -4.76
CA ARG A 23 7.01 13.32 -5.37
C ARG A 23 6.84 14.39 -6.43
N ALA A 24 5.82 14.27 -7.28
CA ALA A 24 5.53 15.31 -8.28
C ALA A 24 5.20 16.65 -7.61
N LEU A 25 4.44 16.65 -6.53
CA LEU A 25 4.15 17.86 -5.74
C LEU A 25 5.41 18.48 -5.13
N HIS A 26 6.29 17.65 -4.58
CA HIS A 26 7.56 18.07 -4.01
C HIS A 26 8.46 18.71 -5.08
N ASP A 27 8.62 18.06 -6.24
CA ASP A 27 9.56 18.47 -7.29
C ASP A 27 9.18 19.80 -7.94
N VAL A 28 7.88 20.05 -8.19
CA VAL A 28 7.44 21.28 -8.90
C VAL A 28 7.30 22.49 -8.00
N ARG A 29 7.37 22.30 -6.69
CA ARG A 29 7.12 23.37 -5.71
C ARG A 29 8.23 23.52 -4.67
N PRO A 30 9.51 23.67 -5.04
CA PRO A 30 10.65 23.64 -4.09
C PRO A 30 10.62 24.81 -3.07
N ARG A 31 9.75 25.83 -3.29
CA ARG A 31 9.56 26.94 -2.35
C ARG A 31 8.39 26.74 -1.39
N HIS A 32 7.65 25.64 -1.51
CA HIS A 32 6.55 25.28 -0.63
C HIS A 32 6.97 24.16 0.30
N ARG A 33 6.48 24.18 1.52
CA ARG A 33 6.59 23.05 2.43
C ARG A 33 5.43 22.10 2.12
N LEU A 34 5.75 20.88 1.71
CA LEU A 34 4.74 19.83 1.48
C LEU A 34 4.35 19.19 2.81
N VAL A 35 3.13 19.44 3.24
CA VAL A 35 2.53 18.85 4.44
C VAL A 35 1.55 17.77 4.00
N LEU A 36 1.76 16.55 4.49
CA LEU A 36 0.85 15.43 4.23
C LEU A 36 -0.08 15.23 5.44
N ALA A 37 -1.39 15.41 5.26
CA ALA A 37 -2.41 15.03 6.21
C ALA A 37 -2.73 13.53 6.05
N ALA A 38 -2.20 12.70 6.97
CA ALA A 38 -2.35 11.25 6.97
C ALA A 38 -2.28 10.69 8.40
N PRO A 39 -2.69 9.43 8.65
CA PRO A 39 -2.58 8.80 9.96
C PRO A 39 -1.14 8.81 10.49
N GLY A 40 -0.97 9.26 11.75
CA GLY A 40 0.34 9.45 12.36
C GLY A 40 1.20 8.20 12.45
N TRP A 41 0.58 7.01 12.50
CA TRP A 41 1.30 5.72 12.51
C TRP A 41 2.03 5.41 11.20
N LEU A 42 1.69 6.11 10.10
CA LEU A 42 2.36 5.98 8.79
C LEU A 42 3.70 6.73 8.71
N ARG A 43 4.04 7.53 9.71
CA ARG A 43 5.27 8.35 9.75
C ARG A 43 6.52 7.61 9.26
N PRO A 44 6.82 6.37 9.72
CA PRO A 44 8.04 5.68 9.28
C PRO A 44 8.13 5.45 7.77
N VAL A 45 6.98 5.26 7.09
CA VAL A 45 6.95 5.07 5.63
C VAL A 45 6.93 6.40 4.89
N VAL A 46 6.29 7.43 5.46
CA VAL A 46 6.35 8.80 4.92
C VAL A 46 7.79 9.32 4.89
N GLU A 47 8.58 9.05 5.94
CA GLU A 47 10.00 9.39 6.01
C GLU A 47 10.82 8.66 4.92
N LEU A 48 10.52 7.39 4.64
CA LEU A 48 11.19 6.63 3.58
C LEU A 48 10.82 7.09 2.15
N ALA A 49 9.69 7.76 1.98
CA ALA A 49 9.32 8.34 0.70
C ALA A 49 10.18 9.55 0.31
N ASP A 50 10.79 10.20 1.30
CA ASP A 50 11.77 11.31 1.16
C ASP A 50 11.29 12.43 0.21
N CYS A 51 10.00 12.78 0.34
CA CYS A 51 9.36 13.81 -0.46
C CYS A 51 8.32 14.63 0.30
N VAL A 52 8.16 14.40 1.60
CA VAL A 52 7.20 15.09 2.47
C VAL A 52 7.96 15.77 3.59
N ASP A 53 7.79 17.09 3.70
CA ASP A 53 8.50 17.89 4.72
C ASP A 53 7.90 17.71 6.11
N GLU A 54 6.58 17.49 6.18
CA GLU A 54 5.87 17.35 7.45
C GLU A 54 4.66 16.40 7.33
N LEU A 55 4.52 15.51 8.31
CA LEU A 55 3.31 14.71 8.50
C LEU A 55 2.39 15.38 9.51
N HIS A 56 1.25 15.88 9.06
CA HIS A 56 0.14 16.35 9.89
C HIS A 56 -0.77 15.17 10.26
N ALA A 57 -0.69 14.72 11.51
CA ALA A 57 -1.39 13.53 11.97
C ALA A 57 -2.92 13.71 11.89
N THR A 58 -3.55 12.97 10.98
CA THR A 58 -4.98 13.04 10.64
C THR A 58 -5.53 11.62 10.57
N PRO A 59 -6.39 11.18 11.51
CA PRO A 59 -6.82 9.78 11.58
C PRO A 59 -7.72 9.36 10.42
N MET A 60 -8.50 10.30 9.88
CA MET A 60 -9.38 10.15 8.71
C MET A 60 -9.67 11.53 8.11
N ALA A 61 -10.19 11.60 6.88
CA ALA A 61 -10.43 12.88 6.20
C ALA A 61 -11.27 13.86 7.03
N GLY A 62 -12.39 13.42 7.60
CA GLY A 62 -13.24 14.26 8.47
C GLY A 62 -12.60 14.66 9.81
N GLY A 63 -11.45 14.08 10.15
CA GLY A 63 -10.66 14.41 11.35
C GLY A 63 -9.58 15.45 11.11
N LEU A 64 -9.43 15.98 9.89
CA LEU A 64 -8.47 17.02 9.59
C LEU A 64 -8.79 18.28 10.43
N ARG A 65 -7.82 18.72 11.25
CA ARG A 65 -7.87 19.95 12.03
C ARG A 65 -6.65 20.78 11.67
N TRP A 66 -6.89 21.91 11.01
CA TRP A 66 -5.82 22.77 10.53
C TRP A 66 -5.80 24.05 11.36
N ASN A 67 -4.74 24.23 12.16
CA ASN A 67 -4.57 25.37 13.06
C ASN A 67 -3.40 26.28 12.64
N ALA A 68 -2.88 26.07 11.42
CA ALA A 68 -1.84 26.90 10.82
C ALA A 68 -2.48 27.92 9.84
N PRO A 69 -1.73 28.89 9.33
CA PRO A 69 -2.21 29.77 8.27
C PRO A 69 -2.77 28.99 7.06
N PRO A 70 -3.73 29.57 6.31
CA PRO A 70 -4.28 28.96 5.11
C PRO A 70 -3.18 28.42 4.18
N PRO A 71 -3.31 27.18 3.65
CA PRO A 71 -2.36 26.68 2.68
C PRO A 71 -2.54 27.37 1.33
N ALA A 72 -1.45 27.66 0.63
CA ALA A 72 -1.51 28.17 -0.73
C ALA A 72 -2.18 27.16 -1.69
N PHE A 73 -1.95 25.88 -1.45
CA PHE A 73 -2.56 24.79 -2.20
C PHE A 73 -3.06 23.69 -1.27
N ALA A 74 -4.29 23.23 -1.51
CA ALA A 74 -4.83 22.00 -0.91
C ALA A 74 -5.08 20.97 -2.00
N VAL A 75 -4.50 19.77 -1.89
CA VAL A 75 -4.56 18.71 -2.89
C VAL A 75 -5.27 17.50 -2.31
N ASN A 76 -6.36 17.08 -2.95
CA ASN A 76 -7.12 15.91 -2.54
C ASN A 76 -6.56 14.64 -3.21
N LEU A 77 -5.67 13.95 -2.53
CA LEU A 77 -5.21 12.60 -2.90
C LEU A 77 -5.96 11.49 -2.12
N HIS A 78 -7.08 11.83 -1.46
CA HIS A 78 -7.82 10.91 -0.60
C HIS A 78 -8.87 10.10 -1.38
N ASP A 79 -9.84 10.78 -1.94
CA ASP A 79 -10.92 10.22 -2.75
C ASP A 79 -11.61 11.31 -3.61
N ALA A 80 -12.71 10.97 -4.25
CA ALA A 80 -13.56 11.92 -4.97
C ALA A 80 -14.82 12.29 -4.16
N GLY A 81 -14.84 12.03 -2.86
CA GLY A 81 -16.00 12.20 -2.00
C GLY A 81 -16.18 13.63 -1.47
N ALA A 82 -17.42 13.97 -1.11
CA ALA A 82 -17.74 15.29 -0.56
C ALA A 82 -17.02 15.57 0.76
N ASP A 83 -16.79 14.57 1.59
CA ASP A 83 -16.23 14.75 2.93
C ASP A 83 -14.75 15.14 2.91
N SER A 84 -13.97 14.54 2.02
CA SER A 84 -12.56 14.92 1.81
C SER A 84 -12.42 16.32 1.24
N ILE A 85 -13.29 16.69 0.28
CA ILE A 85 -13.34 18.04 -0.29
C ILE A 85 -13.69 19.06 0.80
N ARG A 86 -14.74 18.79 1.60
CA ARG A 86 -15.16 19.66 2.69
C ARG A 86 -14.07 19.84 3.74
N ALA A 87 -13.37 18.76 4.08
CA ALA A 87 -12.26 18.80 5.03
C ALA A 87 -11.11 19.71 4.55
N LEU A 88 -10.77 19.65 3.26
CA LEU A 88 -9.76 20.53 2.67
C LEU A 88 -10.23 21.97 2.61
N LEU A 89 -11.46 22.24 2.18
CA LEU A 89 -12.00 23.61 2.12
C LEU A 89 -12.08 24.27 3.52
N ALA A 90 -12.25 23.47 4.58
CA ALA A 90 -12.24 23.97 5.96
C ALA A 90 -10.86 24.49 6.41
N THR A 91 -9.78 24.25 5.64
CA THR A 91 -8.44 24.81 5.87
C THR A 91 -8.26 26.20 5.22
N ASP A 92 -9.29 26.70 4.55
CA ASP A 92 -9.33 27.98 3.80
C ASP A 92 -8.18 28.16 2.79
N PRO A 93 -7.95 27.19 1.88
CA PRO A 93 -6.83 27.24 0.95
C PRO A 93 -7.04 28.29 -0.16
N GLU A 94 -5.95 28.90 -0.63
CA GLU A 94 -6.01 29.82 -1.77
C GLU A 94 -6.43 29.09 -3.07
N GLN A 95 -5.99 27.85 -3.26
CA GLN A 95 -6.32 27.00 -4.40
C GLN A 95 -6.55 25.55 -3.97
N THR A 96 -7.51 24.87 -4.61
CA THR A 96 -7.81 23.46 -4.36
C THR A 96 -7.67 22.63 -5.62
N ILE A 97 -6.93 21.53 -5.56
CA ILE A 97 -6.80 20.52 -6.60
C ILE A 97 -7.60 19.28 -6.15
N THR A 98 -8.67 18.96 -6.85
CA THR A 98 -9.57 17.86 -6.51
C THR A 98 -10.27 17.30 -7.75
N PHE A 99 -10.98 16.18 -7.61
CA PHE A 99 -11.93 15.71 -8.61
C PHE A 99 -13.21 16.56 -8.58
N ARG A 100 -13.91 16.65 -9.72
CA ARG A 100 -15.24 17.27 -9.78
C ARG A 100 -16.21 16.57 -8.86
N HIS A 101 -17.00 17.33 -8.14
CA HIS A 101 -18.09 16.79 -7.32
C HIS A 101 -19.34 17.65 -7.46
N LYS A 102 -20.52 16.99 -7.52
CA LYS A 102 -21.82 17.69 -7.72
C LYS A 102 -22.16 18.68 -6.62
N ASP A 103 -21.72 18.41 -5.39
CA ASP A 103 -21.99 19.25 -4.22
C ASP A 103 -21.05 20.48 -4.15
N PHE A 104 -20.02 20.54 -5.02
CA PHE A 104 -19.07 21.63 -5.13
C PHE A 104 -18.89 22.08 -6.59
N PRO A 105 -20.00 22.52 -7.28
CA PRO A 105 -19.94 22.84 -8.70
C PRO A 105 -19.04 24.02 -9.02
N GLN A 106 -18.72 24.86 -8.04
CA GLN A 106 -17.83 26.02 -8.16
C GLN A 106 -16.34 25.63 -8.20
N LEU A 107 -15.98 24.41 -7.74
CA LEU A 107 -14.59 23.96 -7.77
C LEU A 107 -14.28 23.33 -9.13
N PRO A 108 -13.26 23.86 -9.84
CA PRO A 108 -12.75 23.17 -11.00
C PRO A 108 -12.08 21.85 -10.58
N GLY A 109 -12.18 20.82 -11.40
CA GLY A 109 -11.57 19.52 -11.08
C GLY A 109 -11.57 18.57 -12.26
N SER A 110 -10.72 17.56 -12.24
CA SER A 110 -10.73 16.50 -13.23
C SER A 110 -11.91 15.53 -12.99
N ARG A 111 -12.23 14.73 -14.00
CA ARG A 111 -13.22 13.67 -13.84
C ARG A 111 -12.59 12.48 -13.09
N PHE A 112 -13.30 11.92 -12.11
CA PHE A 112 -12.90 10.67 -11.48
C PHE A 112 -13.16 9.50 -12.43
N GLU A 113 -12.15 8.67 -12.68
CA GLU A 113 -12.19 7.48 -13.54
C GLU A 113 -11.99 6.22 -12.69
N PRO A 114 -13.04 5.43 -12.38
CA PRO A 114 -12.94 4.31 -11.44
C PRO A 114 -11.98 3.20 -11.85
N GLY A 115 -11.84 2.93 -13.16
CA GLY A 115 -11.02 1.84 -13.69
C GLY A 115 -9.54 2.13 -13.81
N LEU A 116 -9.09 3.34 -13.49
CA LEU A 116 -7.66 3.67 -13.53
C LEU A 116 -6.91 3.02 -12.38
N HIS A 117 -5.68 2.59 -12.66
CA HIS A 117 -4.74 2.20 -11.62
C HIS A 117 -4.54 3.35 -10.63
N GLU A 118 -4.47 3.03 -9.33
CA GLU A 118 -4.42 4.05 -8.27
C GLU A 118 -3.26 5.05 -8.44
N THR A 119 -2.06 4.61 -8.77
CA THR A 119 -0.93 5.51 -9.01
C THR A 119 -1.18 6.45 -10.20
N VAL A 120 -1.74 5.91 -11.28
CA VAL A 120 -2.07 6.68 -12.49
C VAL A 120 -3.17 7.70 -12.21
N ARG A 121 -4.17 7.33 -11.41
CA ARG A 121 -5.29 8.21 -11.02
C ARG A 121 -4.79 9.49 -10.36
N TRP A 122 -3.90 9.37 -9.39
CA TRP A 122 -3.37 10.53 -8.66
C TRP A 122 -2.44 11.36 -9.51
N CYS A 123 -1.63 10.74 -10.35
CA CYS A 123 -0.79 11.45 -11.31
C CYS A 123 -1.65 12.24 -12.33
N ARG A 124 -2.70 11.65 -12.89
CA ARG A 124 -3.62 12.34 -13.80
C ARG A 124 -4.36 13.51 -13.17
N LEU A 125 -4.71 13.42 -11.87
CA LEU A 125 -5.26 14.55 -11.15
C LEU A 125 -4.28 15.73 -11.15
N LEU A 126 -3.01 15.47 -10.92
CA LEU A 126 -1.96 16.50 -10.93
C LEU A 126 -1.67 17.02 -12.34
N GLU A 127 -1.63 16.15 -13.33
CA GLU A 127 -1.46 16.55 -14.75
C GLU A 127 -2.58 17.49 -15.22
N TRP A 128 -3.82 17.20 -14.80
CA TRP A 128 -4.96 18.11 -15.06
C TRP A 128 -4.72 19.50 -14.45
N ALA A 129 -4.05 19.59 -13.32
CA ALA A 129 -3.67 20.84 -12.66
C ALA A 129 -2.35 21.44 -13.21
N GLY A 130 -1.81 20.90 -14.32
CA GLY A 130 -0.57 21.37 -14.96
C GLY A 130 0.71 20.91 -14.27
N ILE A 131 0.64 19.89 -13.39
CA ILE A 131 1.78 19.30 -12.67
C ILE A 131 2.12 17.96 -13.32
N ALA A 132 3.27 17.86 -13.97
CA ALA A 132 3.75 16.60 -14.54
C ALA A 132 4.04 15.59 -13.43
N ALA A 133 3.56 14.34 -13.59
CA ALA A 133 3.72 13.29 -12.62
C ALA A 133 3.99 11.94 -13.30
N ASP A 134 4.97 11.20 -12.81
CA ASP A 134 5.34 9.89 -13.33
C ASP A 134 4.86 8.78 -12.39
N PRO A 135 3.85 7.98 -12.77
CA PRO A 135 3.31 6.91 -11.95
C PRO A 135 4.30 5.76 -11.66
N ALA A 136 5.41 5.67 -12.39
CA ALA A 136 6.44 4.66 -12.17
C ALA A 136 7.34 4.96 -10.94
N ARG A 137 7.31 6.17 -10.39
CA ARG A 137 8.15 6.61 -9.26
C ARG A 137 7.64 6.08 -7.89
N LEU A 138 7.40 4.78 -7.81
CA LEU A 138 6.88 4.08 -6.61
C LEU A 138 7.97 3.69 -5.60
N ASP A 139 9.25 3.65 -6.03
CA ASP A 139 10.32 3.07 -5.22
C ASP A 139 10.54 3.85 -3.93
N LEU A 140 10.70 3.13 -2.84
CA LEU A 140 11.16 3.68 -1.57
C LEU A 140 12.60 3.27 -1.32
N THR A 141 13.37 4.14 -0.67
CA THR A 141 14.66 3.77 -0.11
C THR A 141 14.43 2.80 1.05
N PRO A 142 15.05 1.60 1.04
CA PRO A 142 14.97 0.70 2.19
C PRO A 142 15.41 1.39 3.47
N PRO A 143 14.85 1.01 4.66
CA PRO A 143 15.29 1.54 5.92
C PRO A 143 16.81 1.34 6.11
N PRO A 144 17.54 2.29 6.74
CA PRO A 144 18.97 2.15 6.99
C PRO A 144 19.35 0.92 7.81
N GLU A 145 18.40 0.36 8.56
CA GLU A 145 18.57 -0.87 9.33
C GLU A 145 18.45 -2.14 8.48
N SER A 146 17.99 -2.02 7.23
CA SER A 146 17.96 -3.14 6.29
C SER A 146 19.38 -3.58 5.93
N SER A 147 19.60 -4.89 5.97
CA SER A 147 20.89 -5.47 5.60
C SER A 147 21.06 -5.60 4.08
N GLY A 148 20.00 -5.50 3.32
CA GLY A 148 19.96 -5.81 1.89
C GLY A 148 20.05 -7.30 1.55
N GLU A 149 20.24 -8.15 2.56
CA GLU A 149 20.26 -9.61 2.36
C GLU A 149 18.84 -10.18 2.24
N ARG A 150 18.66 -11.12 1.33
CA ARG A 150 17.40 -11.83 1.11
C ARG A 150 17.32 -13.06 2.01
N ARG A 151 16.84 -12.88 3.25
CA ARG A 151 17.01 -13.84 4.35
C ARG A 151 15.86 -14.82 4.56
N TRP A 152 14.61 -14.35 4.43
CA TRP A 152 13.43 -15.10 4.84
C TRP A 152 12.25 -14.84 3.90
N ILE A 153 11.23 -15.68 4.01
CA ILE A 153 9.95 -15.45 3.39
C ILE A 153 9.03 -14.72 4.39
N VAL A 154 8.40 -13.64 3.95
CA VAL A 154 7.34 -12.97 4.71
C VAL A 154 5.99 -13.48 4.24
N VAL A 155 5.17 -13.96 5.17
CA VAL A 155 3.78 -14.37 4.94
C VAL A 155 2.86 -13.43 5.72
N TYR A 156 1.93 -12.76 5.03
CA TYR A 156 0.90 -11.94 5.65
C TYR A 156 -0.50 -12.47 5.30
N PRO A 157 -1.13 -13.24 6.21
CA PRO A 157 -2.45 -13.83 5.97
C PRO A 157 -3.62 -12.89 6.32
N GLY A 158 -3.33 -11.73 6.93
CA GLY A 158 -4.31 -10.77 7.42
C GLY A 158 -4.91 -9.85 6.36
N GLY A 159 -5.46 -8.74 6.81
CA GLY A 159 -6.13 -7.74 5.99
C GLY A 159 -7.65 -7.73 6.15
N ALA A 160 -8.37 -6.93 5.34
CA ALA A 160 -9.83 -6.88 5.38
C ALA A 160 -10.44 -8.25 5.02
N PRO A 161 -11.57 -8.64 5.62
CA PRO A 161 -12.17 -9.96 5.41
C PRO A 161 -12.35 -10.32 3.93
N ALA A 162 -12.86 -9.40 3.11
CA ALA A 162 -13.06 -9.60 1.68
C ALA A 162 -11.78 -9.96 0.90
N ARG A 163 -10.60 -9.58 1.41
CA ARG A 163 -9.28 -9.81 0.78
C ARG A 163 -8.49 -10.94 1.40
N ARG A 164 -9.05 -11.67 2.38
CA ARG A 164 -8.36 -12.77 3.05
C ARG A 164 -8.43 -14.04 2.21
N TRP A 165 -7.30 -14.47 1.70
CA TRP A 165 -7.14 -15.81 1.15
C TRP A 165 -7.25 -16.85 2.27
N PRO A 166 -7.80 -18.07 2.04
CA PRO A 166 -8.00 -19.06 3.08
C PRO A 166 -6.74 -19.37 3.88
N ALA A 167 -6.88 -19.40 5.22
CA ALA A 167 -5.75 -19.61 6.14
C ALA A 167 -5.03 -20.93 5.93
N GLU A 168 -5.79 -21.99 5.64
CA GLU A 168 -5.27 -23.35 5.36
C GLU A 168 -4.40 -23.37 4.10
N ARG A 169 -4.68 -22.50 3.13
CA ARG A 169 -3.87 -22.38 1.92
C ARG A 169 -2.58 -21.60 2.19
N PHE A 170 -2.65 -20.54 2.99
CA PHE A 170 -1.44 -19.87 3.48
C PHE A 170 -0.54 -20.84 4.23
N ALA A 171 -1.13 -21.70 5.08
CA ALA A 171 -0.39 -22.71 5.84
C ALA A 171 0.28 -23.73 4.90
N THR A 172 -0.45 -24.24 3.91
CA THR A 172 0.10 -25.17 2.91
C THR A 172 1.29 -24.57 2.17
N VAL A 173 1.17 -23.31 1.74
CA VAL A 173 2.29 -22.62 1.05
C VAL A 173 3.45 -22.35 1.99
N ALA A 174 3.20 -21.92 3.22
CA ALA A 174 4.23 -21.67 4.22
C ALA A 174 5.01 -22.96 4.57
N ALA A 175 4.32 -24.12 4.66
CA ALA A 175 4.94 -25.41 4.85
C ALA A 175 5.85 -25.79 3.68
N GLY A 176 5.40 -25.65 2.44
CA GLY A 176 6.20 -25.92 1.25
C GLY A 176 7.45 -25.03 1.16
N LEU A 177 7.32 -23.74 1.45
CA LEU A 177 8.45 -22.80 1.46
C LEU A 177 9.48 -23.15 2.54
N ARG A 178 9.03 -23.61 3.72
CA ARG A 178 9.90 -24.14 4.77
C ARG A 178 10.64 -25.41 4.31
N GLU A 179 9.93 -26.32 3.63
CA GLU A 179 10.52 -27.55 3.09
C GLU A 179 11.58 -27.26 2.03
N TRP A 180 11.47 -26.14 1.30
CA TRP A 180 12.51 -25.65 0.41
C TRP A 180 13.71 -25.01 1.14
N GLY A 181 13.70 -25.00 2.47
CA GLY A 181 14.79 -24.51 3.31
C GLY A 181 14.74 -23.02 3.64
N TYR A 182 13.66 -22.32 3.31
CA TYR A 182 13.53 -20.90 3.65
C TYR A 182 12.96 -20.71 5.06
N PRO A 183 13.58 -19.86 5.89
CA PRO A 183 12.95 -19.40 7.12
C PRO A 183 11.68 -18.59 6.78
N VAL A 184 10.56 -18.92 7.42
CA VAL A 184 9.28 -18.22 7.21
C VAL A 184 8.95 -17.35 8.41
N ARG A 185 8.52 -16.10 8.16
CA ARG A 185 8.02 -15.15 9.16
C ARG A 185 6.58 -14.79 8.85
N VAL A 186 5.68 -15.03 9.82
CA VAL A 186 4.27 -14.69 9.69
C VAL A 186 4.02 -13.37 10.39
N VAL A 187 3.77 -12.32 9.58
CA VAL A 187 3.57 -10.95 10.06
C VAL A 187 2.10 -10.56 10.08
N GLY A 188 1.77 -9.49 10.78
CA GLY A 188 0.42 -8.96 10.88
C GLY A 188 0.30 -7.90 11.97
N SER A 189 -0.89 -7.29 12.08
CA SER A 189 -1.26 -6.46 13.22
C SER A 189 -1.50 -7.31 14.47
N ALA A 190 -1.66 -6.67 15.63
CA ALA A 190 -2.07 -7.38 16.85
C ALA A 190 -3.41 -8.11 16.69
N ALA A 191 -4.34 -7.54 15.91
CA ALA A 191 -5.63 -8.16 15.61
C ALA A 191 -5.49 -9.41 14.72
N ASP A 192 -4.43 -9.49 13.89
CA ASP A 192 -4.18 -10.65 13.02
C ASP A 192 -3.44 -11.78 13.74
N ARG A 193 -2.97 -11.58 14.99
CA ARG A 193 -2.16 -12.57 15.73
C ARG A 193 -2.80 -13.95 15.85
N PRO A 194 -4.13 -14.09 16.14
CA PRO A 194 -4.76 -15.42 16.19
C PRO A 194 -4.70 -16.13 14.84
N LEU A 195 -4.93 -15.42 13.74
CA LEU A 195 -4.86 -15.96 12.38
C LEU A 195 -3.42 -16.35 12.01
N ALA A 196 -2.44 -15.50 12.34
CA ALA A 196 -1.03 -15.76 12.09
C ALA A 196 -0.52 -17.00 12.83
N ARG A 197 -0.96 -17.18 14.09
CA ARG A 197 -0.65 -18.38 14.87
C ARG A 197 -1.27 -19.65 14.26
N ALA A 198 -2.54 -19.60 13.87
CA ALA A 198 -3.20 -20.73 13.23
C ALA A 198 -2.48 -21.15 11.93
N VAL A 199 -2.05 -20.19 11.11
CA VAL A 199 -1.27 -20.44 9.88
C VAL A 199 0.10 -21.07 10.23
N ALA A 200 0.82 -20.52 11.22
CA ALA A 200 2.12 -21.02 11.62
C ALA A 200 2.05 -22.44 12.20
N GLU A 201 1.07 -22.70 13.06
CA GLU A 201 0.83 -24.04 13.66
C GLU A 201 0.51 -25.07 12.57
N ALA A 202 -0.44 -24.78 11.70
CA ALA A 202 -0.81 -25.67 10.60
C ALA A 202 0.33 -25.90 9.59
N ALA A 203 1.25 -24.94 9.44
CA ALA A 203 2.45 -25.06 8.60
C ALA A 203 3.63 -25.75 9.32
N GLY A 204 3.50 -26.08 10.60
CA GLY A 204 4.58 -26.64 11.43
C GLY A 204 5.75 -25.67 11.63
N LEU A 205 5.49 -24.35 11.63
CA LEU A 205 6.51 -23.34 11.90
C LEU A 205 6.76 -23.21 13.41
N PRO A 206 7.97 -22.84 13.83
CA PRO A 206 8.26 -22.58 15.23
C PRO A 206 7.53 -21.31 15.72
N GLU A 207 7.23 -21.22 17.03
CA GLU A 207 6.46 -20.11 17.61
C GLU A 207 7.10 -18.73 17.33
N ASN A 208 8.41 -18.65 17.35
CA ASN A 208 9.15 -17.43 17.05
C ASN A 208 9.08 -16.95 15.58
N SER A 209 8.43 -17.72 14.71
CA SER A 209 8.08 -17.29 13.34
C SER A 209 6.91 -16.31 13.32
N VAL A 210 6.09 -16.24 14.37
CA VAL A 210 4.91 -15.38 14.45
C VAL A 210 5.29 -14.01 15.01
N LEU A 211 5.40 -13.04 14.12
CA LEU A 211 5.74 -11.65 14.46
C LEU A 211 4.51 -10.71 14.43
N ALA A 212 3.32 -11.28 14.26
CA ALA A 212 2.08 -10.50 14.22
C ALA A 212 1.84 -9.77 15.55
N GLY A 213 1.70 -8.44 15.49
CA GLY A 213 1.54 -7.56 16.66
C GLY A 213 2.83 -7.26 17.42
N GLU A 214 3.99 -7.73 16.95
CA GLU A 214 5.30 -7.50 17.59
C GLU A 214 6.14 -6.44 16.87
N LEU A 215 5.84 -6.21 15.59
CA LEU A 215 6.61 -5.27 14.78
C LEU A 215 5.96 -3.89 14.76
N THR A 216 6.77 -2.86 15.00
CA THR A 216 6.44 -1.50 14.58
C THR A 216 6.42 -1.41 13.05
N LEU A 217 5.81 -0.37 12.48
CA LEU A 217 5.80 -0.19 11.02
C LEU A 217 7.23 -0.08 10.44
N ARG A 218 8.16 0.53 11.19
CA ARG A 218 9.58 0.60 10.81
C ARG A 218 10.23 -0.77 10.74
N GLN A 219 10.00 -1.61 11.76
CA GLN A 219 10.52 -2.99 11.79
C GLN A 219 9.87 -3.88 10.72
N LEU A 220 8.58 -3.67 10.43
CA LEU A 220 7.91 -4.33 9.31
C LEU A 220 8.55 -3.94 7.98
N ALA A 221 8.88 -2.66 7.78
CA ALA A 221 9.56 -2.18 6.58
C ALA A 221 10.93 -2.85 6.39
N VAL A 222 11.75 -2.95 7.46
CA VAL A 222 13.01 -3.72 7.44
C VAL A 222 12.76 -5.19 7.10
N THR A 223 11.77 -5.81 7.76
CA THR A 223 11.45 -7.23 7.56
C THR A 223 11.05 -7.51 6.10
N VAL A 224 10.30 -6.61 5.48
CA VAL A 224 9.90 -6.72 4.06
C VAL A 224 11.08 -6.42 3.12
N ALA A 225 11.89 -5.40 3.41
CA ALA A 225 13.05 -5.06 2.58
C ALA A 225 14.08 -6.20 2.52
N ASP A 226 14.30 -6.92 3.64
CA ASP A 226 15.24 -8.04 3.75
C ASP A 226 14.59 -9.40 3.39
N ALA A 227 13.35 -9.44 2.92
CA ALA A 227 12.71 -10.69 2.55
C ALA A 227 13.18 -11.19 1.17
N ALA A 228 13.38 -12.50 1.05
CA ALA A 228 13.59 -13.16 -0.25
C ALA A 228 12.30 -13.17 -1.07
N LEU A 229 11.15 -13.29 -0.40
CA LEU A 229 9.83 -13.25 -1.02
C LEU A 229 8.79 -12.75 -0.02
N VAL A 230 7.81 -12.02 -0.51
CA VAL A 230 6.59 -11.66 0.24
C VAL A 230 5.39 -12.38 -0.34
N LEU A 231 4.67 -13.13 0.49
CA LEU A 231 3.38 -13.72 0.18
C LEU A 231 2.28 -12.99 0.95
N SER A 232 1.35 -12.37 0.25
CA SER A 232 0.28 -11.57 0.86
C SER A 232 -0.97 -11.55 -0.02
N GLY A 233 -2.11 -11.18 0.57
CA GLY A 233 -3.24 -10.67 -0.20
C GLY A 233 -2.96 -9.25 -0.75
N ASP A 234 -3.99 -8.63 -1.36
CA ASP A 234 -3.99 -7.20 -1.72
C ASP A 234 -4.02 -6.34 -0.44
N THR A 235 -2.85 -6.03 0.09
CA THR A 235 -2.65 -5.34 1.37
C THR A 235 -1.46 -4.39 1.34
N GLY A 236 -1.34 -3.53 2.36
CA GLY A 236 -0.21 -2.62 2.47
C GLY A 236 1.17 -3.31 2.50
N VAL A 237 1.25 -4.56 2.96
CA VAL A 237 2.52 -5.34 2.98
C VAL A 237 2.95 -5.70 1.57
N GLY A 238 2.01 -6.09 0.69
CA GLY A 238 2.30 -6.35 -0.72
C GLY A 238 2.77 -5.09 -1.47
N HIS A 239 2.14 -3.94 -1.20
CA HIS A 239 2.56 -2.65 -1.78
C HIS A 239 3.93 -2.20 -1.25
N LEU A 240 4.25 -2.49 0.02
CA LEU A 240 5.55 -2.20 0.58
C LEU A 240 6.64 -3.05 -0.10
N ALA A 241 6.36 -4.33 -0.39
CA ALA A 241 7.24 -5.18 -1.19
C ALA A 241 7.46 -4.59 -2.59
N THR A 242 6.40 -4.12 -3.25
CA THR A 242 6.50 -3.45 -4.56
C THR A 242 7.39 -2.21 -4.48
N ALA A 243 7.25 -1.40 -3.43
CA ALA A 243 8.02 -0.18 -3.24
C ALA A 243 9.52 -0.43 -2.96
N PHE A 244 9.87 -1.53 -2.31
CA PHE A 244 11.27 -1.92 -2.07
C PHE A 244 11.87 -2.82 -3.17
N GLY A 245 11.10 -3.16 -4.21
CA GLY A 245 11.53 -4.14 -5.21
C GLY A 245 11.76 -5.54 -4.62
N THR A 246 11.14 -5.85 -3.48
CA THR A 246 11.18 -7.17 -2.87
C THR A 246 10.26 -8.10 -3.64
N PRO A 247 10.74 -9.23 -4.17
CA PRO A 247 9.91 -10.16 -4.91
C PRO A 247 8.65 -10.55 -4.15
N SER A 248 7.52 -10.66 -4.85
CA SER A 248 6.26 -10.97 -4.19
C SER A 248 5.31 -11.83 -5.02
N VAL A 249 4.49 -12.62 -4.33
CA VAL A 249 3.30 -13.27 -4.87
C VAL A 249 2.09 -12.73 -4.11
N LEU A 250 1.22 -12.05 -4.82
CA LEU A 250 0.06 -11.35 -4.26
C LEU A 250 -1.22 -12.01 -4.74
N VAL A 251 -2.09 -12.38 -3.79
CA VAL A 251 -3.39 -13.02 -4.09
C VAL A 251 -4.47 -11.96 -4.04
N PHE A 252 -5.10 -11.69 -5.19
CA PHE A 252 -6.14 -10.69 -5.34
C PHE A 252 -7.54 -11.31 -5.21
N GLY A 253 -8.41 -10.60 -4.50
CA GLY A 253 -9.79 -10.98 -4.25
C GLY A 253 -10.78 -10.07 -4.99
N PRO A 254 -11.50 -9.18 -4.26
CA PRO A 254 -12.57 -8.36 -4.83
C PRO A 254 -12.08 -7.24 -5.73
N ASP A 255 -10.85 -6.79 -5.56
CA ASP A 255 -10.24 -5.75 -6.39
C ASP A 255 -9.42 -6.37 -7.54
N SER A 256 -9.44 -5.70 -8.70
CA SER A 256 -8.62 -6.10 -9.83
C SER A 256 -7.16 -5.65 -9.65
N PRO A 257 -6.17 -6.50 -9.96
CA PRO A 257 -4.77 -6.08 -9.98
C PRO A 257 -4.50 -4.99 -11.04
N ALA A 258 -5.34 -4.83 -12.05
CA ALA A 258 -5.24 -3.71 -12.99
C ALA A 258 -5.49 -2.34 -12.33
N VAL A 259 -6.14 -2.31 -11.15
CA VAL A 259 -6.40 -1.08 -10.38
C VAL A 259 -5.44 -0.95 -9.20
N TRP A 260 -5.11 -2.04 -8.54
CA TRP A 260 -4.36 -2.04 -7.28
C TRP A 260 -3.07 -2.87 -7.31
N GLY A 261 -2.80 -3.61 -8.36
CA GLY A 261 -1.64 -4.51 -8.42
C GLY A 261 -0.31 -3.78 -8.55
N PRO A 262 0.79 -4.52 -8.47
CA PRO A 262 2.08 -4.00 -8.88
C PRO A 262 2.04 -3.65 -10.38
N PRO A 263 2.79 -2.61 -10.82
CA PRO A 263 2.91 -2.32 -12.25
C PRO A 263 3.36 -3.54 -13.04
N PRO A 264 2.73 -3.86 -14.18
CA PRO A 264 2.96 -5.11 -14.91
C PRO A 264 4.40 -5.25 -15.45
N GLU A 265 5.12 -4.16 -15.63
CA GLU A 265 6.53 -4.14 -16.02
C GLU A 265 7.49 -4.56 -14.89
N ARG A 266 7.02 -4.61 -13.65
CA ARG A 266 7.81 -5.03 -12.48
C ARG A 266 7.77 -6.54 -12.31
N MET A 267 8.57 -7.27 -13.07
CA MET A 267 8.58 -8.74 -13.15
C MET A 267 8.89 -9.47 -11.83
N ALA A 268 9.43 -8.76 -10.83
CA ALA A 268 9.65 -9.29 -9.48
C ALA A 268 8.33 -9.55 -8.71
N HIS A 269 7.18 -9.12 -9.24
CA HIS A 269 5.91 -9.22 -8.55
C HIS A 269 4.91 -10.02 -9.40
N VAL A 270 4.26 -11.01 -8.77
CA VAL A 270 3.20 -11.81 -9.40
C VAL A 270 1.88 -11.52 -8.71
N ALA A 271 0.88 -11.09 -9.47
CA ALA A 271 -0.48 -10.95 -9.00
C ALA A 271 -1.34 -12.12 -9.52
N LEU A 272 -1.86 -12.94 -8.61
CA LEU A 272 -2.78 -14.03 -8.91
C LEU A 272 -4.21 -13.56 -8.66
N TRP A 273 -5.07 -13.66 -9.66
CA TRP A 273 -6.45 -13.19 -9.60
C TRP A 273 -7.36 -14.05 -10.46
N ALA A 274 -8.51 -14.44 -9.92
CA ALA A 274 -9.48 -15.28 -10.61
C ALA A 274 -10.43 -14.52 -11.56
N GLY A 275 -10.22 -13.21 -11.76
CA GLY A 275 -11.04 -12.41 -12.68
C GLY A 275 -12.38 -11.91 -12.12
N HIS A 276 -12.63 -12.09 -10.81
CA HIS A 276 -13.90 -11.71 -10.19
C HIS A 276 -13.75 -10.43 -9.36
N VAL A 277 -14.46 -9.38 -9.76
CA VAL A 277 -14.63 -8.17 -8.97
C VAL A 277 -15.77 -8.37 -7.97
N GLY A 278 -15.57 -7.97 -6.71
CA GLY A 278 -16.54 -8.10 -5.63
C GLY A 278 -16.66 -6.83 -4.80
N ASP A 279 -17.39 -6.92 -3.70
CA ASP A 279 -17.46 -5.83 -2.72
C ASP A 279 -16.24 -5.89 -1.77
N PRO A 280 -15.33 -4.90 -1.81
CA PRO A 280 -14.16 -4.87 -0.95
C PRO A 280 -14.47 -4.60 0.53
N ARG A 281 -15.74 -4.26 0.85
CA ARG A 281 -16.23 -4.01 2.21
C ARG A 281 -16.98 -5.20 2.79
N SER A 282 -17.10 -6.31 2.05
CA SER A 282 -17.74 -7.54 2.54
C SER A 282 -17.05 -8.07 3.78
N ASP A 283 -17.82 -8.56 4.74
CA ASP A 283 -17.33 -9.26 5.93
C ASP A 283 -16.91 -10.73 5.65
N ALA A 284 -17.14 -11.21 4.43
CA ALA A 284 -16.73 -12.54 3.95
C ALA A 284 -15.67 -12.43 2.86
N PRO A 285 -14.77 -13.43 2.75
CA PRO A 285 -13.80 -13.50 1.67
C PRO A 285 -14.47 -13.51 0.29
N ALA A 286 -13.89 -12.78 -0.68
CA ALA A 286 -14.39 -12.78 -2.04
C ALA A 286 -14.31 -14.19 -2.67
N PRO A 287 -15.37 -14.65 -3.39
CA PRO A 287 -15.41 -16.00 -3.95
C PRO A 287 -14.21 -16.34 -4.86
N GLY A 288 -13.69 -15.38 -5.60
CA GLY A 288 -12.51 -15.56 -6.46
C GLY A 288 -11.26 -16.00 -5.70
N LEU A 289 -11.12 -15.65 -4.42
CA LEU A 289 -10.00 -16.11 -3.59
C LEU A 289 -9.99 -17.63 -3.43
N ALA A 290 -11.16 -18.26 -3.31
CA ALA A 290 -11.28 -19.71 -3.20
C ALA A 290 -10.91 -20.44 -4.52
N MET A 291 -10.81 -19.77 -5.64
CA MET A 291 -10.42 -20.34 -6.93
C MET A 291 -8.91 -20.42 -7.12
N ILE A 292 -8.13 -19.64 -6.35
CA ILE A 292 -6.67 -19.64 -6.43
C ILE A 292 -6.13 -20.72 -5.48
N SER A 293 -5.49 -21.74 -6.02
CA SER A 293 -4.96 -22.87 -5.26
C SER A 293 -3.60 -22.58 -4.61
N ALA A 294 -3.25 -23.32 -3.55
CA ALA A 294 -1.92 -23.28 -2.96
C ALA A 294 -0.81 -23.71 -3.95
N ALA A 295 -1.13 -24.65 -4.86
CA ALA A 295 -0.18 -25.09 -5.88
C ALA A 295 0.19 -23.99 -6.87
N GLU A 296 -0.77 -23.16 -7.31
CA GLU A 296 -0.50 -22.00 -8.18
C GLU A 296 0.38 -20.97 -7.49
N VAL A 297 0.13 -20.73 -6.19
CA VAL A 297 0.93 -19.80 -5.38
C VAL A 297 2.34 -20.32 -5.18
N LEU A 298 2.53 -21.62 -4.87
CA LEU A 298 3.84 -22.26 -4.78
C LEU A 298 4.60 -22.20 -6.10
N ALA A 299 3.95 -22.50 -7.23
CA ALA A 299 4.58 -22.41 -8.54
C ALA A 299 5.02 -20.98 -8.88
N ALA A 300 4.25 -19.97 -8.47
CA ALA A 300 4.62 -18.57 -8.63
C ALA A 300 5.82 -18.20 -7.71
N ALA A 301 5.81 -18.68 -6.47
CA ALA A 301 6.90 -18.47 -5.50
C ALA A 301 8.23 -19.11 -6.00
N ASP A 302 8.18 -20.33 -6.51
CA ASP A 302 9.35 -21.02 -7.09
C ASP A 302 9.97 -20.21 -8.23
N ARG A 303 9.16 -19.73 -9.17
CA ARG A 303 9.65 -18.87 -10.26
C ARG A 303 10.35 -17.61 -9.76
N GLN A 304 9.79 -16.94 -8.75
CA GLN A 304 10.38 -15.71 -8.20
C GLN A 304 11.67 -15.98 -7.44
N LEU A 305 11.73 -17.05 -6.65
CA LEU A 305 12.93 -17.41 -5.89
C LEU A 305 14.05 -17.92 -6.83
N SER A 306 13.72 -18.75 -7.83
CA SER A 306 14.68 -19.27 -8.80
C SER A 306 15.29 -18.18 -9.69
N SER A 307 14.55 -17.10 -9.98
CA SER A 307 15.07 -15.96 -10.77
C SER A 307 16.17 -15.18 -10.05
N GLN A 308 16.20 -15.18 -8.71
CA GLN A 308 17.19 -14.49 -7.89
C GLN A 308 18.54 -15.21 -7.83
N VAL A 309 18.55 -16.53 -8.03
CA VAL A 309 19.79 -17.36 -7.98
C VAL A 309 20.64 -17.19 -9.25
N ARG A 310 20.07 -16.64 -10.32
CA ARG A 310 20.74 -16.51 -11.64
C ARG A 310 21.41 -15.15 -11.89
N VAL A 311 21.40 -14.26 -10.92
CA VAL A 311 22.08 -12.95 -10.95
C VAL A 311 23.26 -12.97 -10.00
#